data_b4f19a7a33450e74d5ab29668e5bfc26
#
_entry.id   b4f19a7a33450e74d5ab29668e5bfc26
#
_cell.length_a   1.000
_cell.length_b   1.000
_cell.length_c   1.000
_cell.angle_alpha   90.00
_cell.angle_beta   90.00
_cell.angle_gamma   90.00
#
_symmetry.space_group_name_H-M   'P 1'
#
loop_
_entity.id
_entity.type
_entity.pdbx_description
1 polymer ?
#
loop_
_entity_poly.entity_id
_entity_poly.type
_entity_poly.pdbx_seq_one_letter_code
_entity_poly.pdbx_strand_id
1 'polypeptide(L)'
;MTNYTLMADDELVKLFCAGQSNAFDELLLRYKDRLYSYISYLVKNDDMADDLFQETFVKAIMTIRQGRYQSSGKFYAWLTRIAHNLLIDQFREESNLTLVYNDEKENGWQTLQGYVEPTR
;
A
#
# COMPACT_ATOMS: atom_id res chain seq x y z
N MET A 1 9.53 29.56 2.11
CA MET A 1 8.38 28.66 2.02
C MET A 1 8.71 27.45 1.17
N THR A 2 8.38 26.31 1.64
CA THR A 2 8.71 25.08 0.95
C THR A 2 7.67 24.76 -0.12
N ASN A 3 8.14 24.47 -1.32
CA ASN A 3 7.24 24.08 -2.40
C ASN A 3 7.33 22.58 -2.63
N TYR A 4 6.49 21.86 -1.93
CA TYR A 4 6.51 20.39 -1.96
C TYR A 4 6.16 19.85 -3.34
N THR A 5 5.39 20.60 -4.13
CA THR A 5 4.94 20.08 -5.42
C THR A 5 6.08 19.85 -6.40
N LEU A 6 7.23 20.47 -6.17
CA LEU A 6 8.39 20.34 -7.04
C LEU A 6 9.36 19.26 -6.58
N MET A 7 9.08 18.62 -5.47
CA MET A 7 10.00 17.65 -4.88
C MET A 7 9.73 16.24 -5.34
N ALA A 8 10.79 15.44 -5.42
CA ALA A 8 10.64 14.02 -5.70
C ALA A 8 10.04 13.32 -4.49
N ASP A 9 9.42 12.17 -4.74
CA ASP A 9 8.76 11.41 -3.68
C ASP A 9 9.70 11.12 -2.51
N ASP A 10 10.91 10.65 -2.82
CA ASP A 10 11.84 10.27 -1.77
C ASP A 10 12.30 11.45 -0.94
N GLU A 11 12.37 12.64 -1.56
CA GLU A 11 12.68 13.86 -0.82
C GLU A 11 11.57 14.18 0.18
N LEU A 12 10.33 13.98 -0.24
CA LEU A 12 9.19 14.22 0.64
C LEU A 12 9.18 13.24 1.81
N VAL A 13 9.56 12.00 1.54
CA VAL A 13 9.65 11.00 2.61
C VAL A 13 10.69 11.44 3.63
N LYS A 14 11.84 11.94 3.17
CA LYS A 14 12.88 12.40 4.09
C LYS A 14 12.40 13.54 4.96
N LEU A 15 11.70 14.51 4.36
CA LEU A 15 11.17 15.64 5.11
C LEU A 15 10.14 15.19 6.13
N PHE A 16 9.32 14.23 5.76
CA PHE A 16 8.33 13.68 6.68
C PHE A 16 9.03 13.02 7.87
N CYS A 17 10.07 12.25 7.62
CA CYS A 17 10.87 11.64 8.69
C CYS A 17 11.49 12.69 9.60
N ALA A 18 11.83 13.85 9.04
CA ALA A 18 12.43 14.93 9.81
C ALA A 18 11.41 15.74 10.60
N GLY A 19 10.12 15.38 10.50
CA GLY A 19 9.10 16.03 11.29
C GLY A 19 8.18 16.96 10.52
N GLN A 20 8.33 17.06 9.21
CA GLN A 20 7.47 17.92 8.40
C GLN A 20 6.26 17.14 7.91
N SER A 21 5.18 17.19 8.69
CA SER A 21 3.97 16.42 8.38
C SER A 21 3.38 16.81 7.02
N ASN A 22 3.49 18.08 6.64
CA ASN A 22 2.91 18.55 5.38
C ASN A 22 3.55 17.88 4.17
N ALA A 23 4.78 17.39 4.30
CA ALA A 23 5.42 16.68 3.20
C ALA A 23 4.65 15.41 2.85
N PHE A 24 4.12 14.71 3.85
CA PHE A 24 3.33 13.52 3.57
C PHE A 24 1.99 13.88 2.93
N ASP A 25 1.43 15.03 3.30
CA ASP A 25 0.19 15.48 2.67
C ASP A 25 0.35 15.60 1.16
N GLU A 26 1.51 16.04 0.72
CA GLU A 26 1.76 16.14 -0.73
C GLU A 26 1.82 14.75 -1.36
N LEU A 27 2.46 13.78 -0.69
CA LEU A 27 2.50 12.41 -1.18
C LEU A 27 1.09 11.83 -1.29
N LEU A 28 0.27 12.10 -0.28
CA LEU A 28 -1.11 11.64 -0.27
C LEU A 28 -1.88 12.23 -1.47
N LEU A 29 -1.73 13.53 -1.70
CA LEU A 29 -2.40 14.17 -2.83
C LEU A 29 -1.98 13.57 -4.16
N ARG A 30 -0.70 13.24 -4.30
CA ARG A 30 -0.20 12.70 -5.56
C ARG A 30 -0.81 11.34 -5.90
N TYR A 31 -1.04 10.51 -4.89
CA TYR A 31 -1.32 9.10 -5.14
C TYR A 31 -2.66 8.62 -4.65
N LYS A 32 -3.43 9.44 -3.92
CA LYS A 32 -4.67 8.96 -3.31
C LYS A 32 -5.65 8.42 -4.35
N ASP A 33 -5.82 9.12 -5.45
CA ASP A 33 -6.81 8.70 -6.45
C ASP A 33 -6.36 7.44 -7.17
N ARG A 34 -5.08 7.38 -7.54
CA ARG A 34 -4.55 6.19 -8.20
C ARG A 34 -4.62 4.97 -7.29
N LEU A 35 -4.23 5.16 -6.05
CA LEU A 35 -4.23 4.05 -5.11
C LEU A 35 -5.65 3.58 -4.83
N TYR A 36 -6.59 4.51 -4.65
CA TYR A 36 -7.97 4.13 -4.40
C TYR A 36 -8.54 3.36 -5.58
N SER A 37 -8.27 3.83 -6.80
CA SER A 37 -8.74 3.13 -8.00
C SER A 37 -8.18 1.72 -8.10
N TYR A 38 -6.90 1.58 -7.79
CA TYR A 38 -6.24 0.28 -7.79
C TYR A 38 -6.90 -0.66 -6.79
N ILE A 39 -7.13 -0.17 -5.58
CA ILE A 39 -7.73 -0.98 -4.53
C ILE A 39 -9.16 -1.35 -4.89
N SER A 40 -9.93 -0.40 -5.41
CA SER A 40 -11.31 -0.66 -5.83
C SER A 40 -11.38 -1.73 -6.91
N TYR A 41 -10.42 -1.71 -7.80
CA TYR A 41 -10.34 -2.72 -8.85
C TYR A 41 -10.13 -4.12 -8.24
N LEU A 42 -9.31 -4.19 -7.20
CA LEU A 42 -8.98 -5.48 -6.58
C LEU A 42 -10.12 -6.05 -5.75
N VAL A 43 -10.81 -5.22 -4.98
CA VAL A 43 -11.75 -5.76 -3.99
C VAL A 43 -13.21 -5.68 -4.38
N LYS A 44 -13.58 -4.73 -5.24
CA LYS A 44 -14.94 -4.61 -5.76
C LYS A 44 -16.02 -4.52 -4.68
N ASN A 45 -15.65 -3.91 -3.57
CA ASN A 45 -16.55 -3.68 -2.44
C ASN A 45 -16.12 -2.35 -1.84
N ASP A 46 -17.03 -1.38 -1.85
CA ASP A 46 -16.65 -0.01 -1.49
C ASP A 46 -16.18 0.10 -0.05
N ASP A 47 -16.84 -0.60 0.86
CA ASP A 47 -16.45 -0.52 2.27
C ASP A 47 -15.07 -1.13 2.49
N MET A 48 -14.81 -2.27 1.86
CA MET A 48 -13.49 -2.89 1.93
C MET A 48 -12.44 -2.00 1.30
N ALA A 49 -12.78 -1.37 0.17
CA ALA A 49 -11.81 -0.51 -0.52
C ALA A 49 -11.45 0.68 0.37
N ASP A 50 -12.45 1.28 1.03
CA ASP A 50 -12.19 2.40 1.93
C ASP A 50 -11.29 1.99 3.07
N ASP A 51 -11.59 0.87 3.70
CA ASP A 51 -10.80 0.38 4.83
C ASP A 51 -9.38 0.07 4.40
N LEU A 52 -9.24 -0.62 3.31
CA LEU A 52 -7.91 -1.01 2.82
C LEU A 52 -7.09 0.21 2.42
N PHE A 53 -7.75 1.18 1.81
CA PHE A 53 -7.10 2.43 1.43
C PHE A 53 -6.53 3.14 2.66
N GLN A 54 -7.34 3.27 3.70
CA GLN A 54 -6.90 3.93 4.93
C GLN A 54 -5.79 3.14 5.60
N GLU A 55 -5.93 1.83 5.70
CA GLU A 55 -4.92 1.01 6.33
C GLU A 55 -3.59 1.08 5.59
N THR A 56 -3.65 1.17 4.27
CA THR A 56 -2.44 1.27 3.47
C THR A 56 -1.63 2.51 3.85
N PHE A 57 -2.30 3.65 3.97
CA PHE A 57 -1.60 4.87 4.34
C PHE A 57 -1.14 4.87 5.79
N VAL A 58 -1.93 4.30 6.70
CA VAL A 58 -1.48 4.16 8.08
C VAL A 58 -0.22 3.32 8.15
N LYS A 59 -0.22 2.19 7.46
CA LYS A 59 0.95 1.32 7.42
C LYS A 59 2.15 2.01 6.80
N ALA A 60 1.91 2.78 5.73
CA ALA A 60 2.99 3.53 5.09
C ALA A 60 3.61 4.52 6.06
N ILE A 61 2.77 5.28 6.76
CA ILE A 61 3.26 6.27 7.71
C ILE A 61 4.09 5.60 8.80
N MET A 62 3.57 4.51 9.35
CA MET A 62 4.28 3.81 10.42
C MET A 62 5.62 3.26 9.94
N THR A 63 5.64 2.69 8.75
CA THR A 63 6.86 2.13 8.20
C THR A 63 7.91 3.20 7.97
N ILE A 64 7.48 4.35 7.44
CA ILE A 64 8.40 5.47 7.22
C ILE A 64 8.95 5.98 8.55
N ARG A 65 8.10 6.14 9.54
CA ARG A 65 8.53 6.66 10.84
C ARG A 65 9.49 5.72 11.56
N GLN A 66 9.38 4.42 11.27
CA GLN A 66 10.29 3.44 11.82
C GLN A 66 11.62 3.37 11.07
N GLY A 67 11.77 4.19 10.03
CA GLY A 67 12.99 4.20 9.24
C GLY A 67 13.14 3.00 8.33
N ARG A 68 12.05 2.34 8.03
CA ARG A 68 12.11 1.10 7.24
C ARG A 68 11.79 1.27 5.76
N TYR A 69 11.52 2.50 5.33
CA TYR A 69 11.35 2.77 3.92
C TYR A 69 12.71 2.96 3.27
N GLN A 70 12.95 2.29 2.17
CA GLN A 70 14.21 2.42 1.43
C GLN A 70 13.98 3.30 0.22
N SER A 71 14.79 4.35 0.11
CA SER A 71 14.69 5.30 -1.00
C SER A 71 15.17 4.64 -2.28
N SER A 72 14.25 4.24 -3.11
CA SER A 72 14.57 3.53 -4.36
C SER A 72 13.98 4.23 -5.58
N GLY A 73 13.30 5.36 -5.38
CA GLY A 73 12.63 6.05 -6.46
C GLY A 73 11.33 5.40 -6.89
N LYS A 74 10.84 4.43 -6.13
CA LYS A 74 9.64 3.66 -6.50
C LYS A 74 8.60 3.72 -5.41
N PHE A 75 8.31 4.91 -4.93
CA PHE A 75 7.38 5.09 -3.82
C PHE A 75 6.01 4.48 -4.10
N TYR A 76 5.44 4.75 -5.28
CA TYR A 76 4.10 4.24 -5.58
C TYR A 76 4.07 2.73 -5.65
N ALA A 77 5.10 2.12 -6.22
CA ALA A 77 5.18 0.66 -6.27
C ALA A 77 5.24 0.08 -4.86
N TRP A 78 5.99 0.73 -3.99
CA TRP A 78 6.08 0.32 -2.59
C TRP A 78 4.71 0.44 -1.91
N LEU A 79 4.00 1.53 -2.19
CA LEU A 79 2.69 1.78 -1.62
C LEU A 79 1.68 0.72 -2.06
N THR A 80 1.68 0.37 -3.35
CA THR A 80 0.77 -0.67 -3.85
C THR A 80 1.11 -2.04 -3.27
N ARG A 81 2.38 -2.27 -3.00
CA ARG A 81 2.78 -3.53 -2.36
C ARG A 81 2.19 -3.63 -0.96
N ILE A 82 2.20 -2.53 -0.21
CA ILE A 82 1.57 -2.53 1.10
C ILE A 82 0.10 -2.88 0.98
N ALA A 83 -0.60 -2.24 0.05
CA ALA A 83 -2.03 -2.49 -0.14
C ALA A 83 -2.28 -3.96 -0.50
N HIS A 84 -1.47 -4.48 -1.39
CA HIS A 84 -1.61 -5.86 -1.85
C HIS A 84 -1.38 -6.85 -0.70
N ASN A 85 -0.35 -6.59 0.10
CA ASN A 85 -0.06 -7.47 1.23
C ASN A 85 -1.16 -7.43 2.28
N LEU A 86 -1.72 -6.25 2.53
CA LEU A 86 -2.84 -6.15 3.46
C LEU A 86 -4.06 -6.90 2.94
N LEU A 87 -4.30 -6.83 1.64
CA LEU A 87 -5.41 -7.55 1.04
C LEU A 87 -5.22 -9.06 1.15
N ILE A 88 -4.02 -9.53 0.88
CA ILE A 88 -3.70 -10.95 1.01
C ILE A 88 -3.91 -11.41 2.46
N ASP A 89 -3.46 -10.60 3.41
CA ASP A 89 -3.65 -10.93 4.82
C ASP A 89 -5.13 -11.04 5.18
N GLN A 90 -5.95 -10.14 4.66
CA GLN A 90 -7.39 -10.20 4.89
C GLN A 90 -7.99 -11.48 4.34
N PHE A 91 -7.63 -11.82 3.10
CA PHE A 91 -8.12 -13.06 2.50
C PHE A 91 -7.68 -14.29 3.29
N ARG A 92 -6.44 -14.23 3.78
CA ARG A 92 -5.90 -15.35 4.53
C ARG A 92 -6.66 -15.56 5.84
N GLU A 93 -7.01 -14.47 6.50
CA GLU A 93 -7.80 -14.55 7.73
C GLU A 93 -9.17 -15.15 7.47
N GLU A 94 -9.81 -14.70 6.41
CA GLU A 94 -11.12 -15.23 6.03
C GLU A 94 -11.04 -16.69 5.64
N SER A 95 -9.97 -17.05 4.92
CA SER A 95 -9.77 -18.42 4.47
C SER A 95 -9.45 -19.37 5.61
N ASN A 96 -8.85 -18.87 6.66
CA ASN A 96 -8.53 -19.71 7.82
C ASN A 96 -9.75 -20.35 8.42
N LEU A 97 -10.89 -19.79 8.15
CA LEU A 97 -12.12 -20.39 8.61
C LEU A 97 -12.49 -21.60 7.80
N THR A 98 -11.97 -21.68 6.63
CA THR A 98 -12.31 -22.77 5.72
C THR A 98 -11.16 -23.67 5.41
N LEU A 99 -9.97 -23.42 5.43
CA LEU A 99 -8.99 -24.11 4.93
C LEU A 99 -7.81 -23.92 4.70
N VAL A 100 -7.31 -24.08 4.58
CA VAL A 100 -6.44 -23.91 4.21
C VAL A 100 -5.74 -23.64 3.22
N TYR A 101 -5.33 -23.83 2.74
CA TYR A 101 -4.81 -23.43 1.69
C TYR A 101 -3.91 -23.46 1.10
N ASN A 102 -3.60 -23.64 0.77
CA ASN A 102 -2.90 -23.66 0.06
C ASN A 102 -2.01 -23.15 -0.43
N ASP A 103 -1.70 -23.16 -0.31
CA ASP A 103 -0.94 -22.77 -0.77
C ASP A 103 -0.21 -22.16 -1.28
N GLU A 104 -0.01 -22.10 -1.29
CA GLU A 104 0.48 -21.64 -1.77
C GLU A 104 1.17 -21.00 -2.31
N LYS A 105 1.31 -21.11 -2.35
CA LYS A 105 1.83 -20.78 -2.82
C LYS A 105 2.49 -20.22 -3.32
N GLU A 106 2.57 -20.22 -3.22
CA GLU A 106 2.99 -19.88 -3.55
C GLU A 106 3.37 -19.16 -4.19
N ASN A 107 3.46 -19.09 -4.32
CA ASN A 107 3.48 -18.50 -4.90
C ASN A 107 3.16 -17.78 -5.25
N GLY A 108 2.72 -17.39 -5.08
CA GLY A 108 2.04 -16.94 -5.23
C GLY A 108 1.69 -16.05 -5.72
N TRP A 109 1.54 -15.55 -5.70
CA TRP A 109 0.96 -14.66 -6.17
C TRP A 109 0.82 -14.59 -7.40
N GLN A 110 0.88 -15.27 -7.56
CA GLN A 110 0.51 -15.39 -8.29
C GLN A 110 -0.23 -15.71 -8.48
N THR A 111 -0.68 -16.15 -7.59
CA THR A 111 -1.40 -16.52 -7.59
C THR A 111 -2.31 -16.26 -7.63
N LEU A 112 -2.35 -16.05 -7.06
CA LEU A 112 -3.46 -15.73 -6.91
C LEU A 112 -4.05 -15.50 -8.03
N GLN A 113 -4.03 -15.74 -8.54
CA GLN A 113 -4.57 -15.65 -9.42
C GLN A 113 -5.48 -15.73 -9.79
N GLY A 114 -5.28 -16.25 -9.32
CA GLY A 114 -6.38 -16.41 -9.56
C GLY A 114 -7.07 -15.45 -9.14
N TYR A 115 -7.01 -15.15 -8.65
CA TYR A 115 -7.63 -14.11 -8.44
C TYR A 115 -6.71 -13.16 -8.68
N VAL A 116 -6.02 -13.28 -8.80
CA VAL A 116 -5.44 -12.70 -9.00
C VAL A 116 -4.51 -12.53 -9.00
N GLU A 117 -3.89 -12.51 -8.51
CA GLU A 117 -3.18 -12.49 -8.30
C GLU A 117 -2.52 -12.11 -8.32
N PRO A 118 -2.30 -11.80 -8.15
CA PRO A 118 -1.59 -11.44 -7.99
C PRO A 118 -0.62 -11.20 -7.86
N THR A 119 0.05 -11.11 -7.47
CA THR A 119 0.95 -11.09 -7.27
C THR A 119 1.75 -11.04 -6.68
N ARG A 120 2.26 -11.43 -6.06
CA ARG A 120 2.92 -11.33 -5.28
C ARG A 120 3.77 -11.70 -5.36
#